data_16e600fb98d2a5638f2257325dc63810
#
_entry.id   16e600fb98d2a5638f2257325dc63810
#
_cell.length_a   1.000
_cell.length_b   1.000
_cell.length_c   1.000
_cell.angle_alpha   90.00
_cell.angle_beta   90.00
_cell.angle_gamma   90.00
#
_symmetry.space_group_name_H-M   'P 1'
#
loop_
_entity.id
_entity.type
_entity.pdbx_description
1 polymer ?
#
loop_
_entity_poly.entity_id
_entity_poly.type
_entity_poly.pdbx_seq_one_letter_code
_entity_poly.pdbx_strand_id
1 'polypeptide(L)'
;MRINHNVSALNTHRQLGVNTGASGKNLEKLSSGLRINRAGDDAAGLAISEKMRGQIRGLEMASKNAQDGISLIQTAEGALTETHSILQRMRELAVQASSDTNEGVDRQKLQAEVDELSKEIKRISTDTEFNNQKVLDGSFEDKTFHIGANQGQSIKLSINDMSNKELGVNGLSKDTVALDLAITNRSGDSDITINFNALGPDAVAETTATVDPKNSNVITVTLAQNPGAGAGTATKADIMEALKKVGLEVKANDPTKMTGIQTTAPAAITVAKAAATDVDDTRGVNISTQKAADKAITTINNALNKVSEERSKLGANQNRLEHTINNLGATAENLTAAESRIRDVDMAKEMMDFTKNNILSQAAQAMLAQANQQPQGVLQLLR
;
A
#
# COMPACT_ATOMS: atom_id res chain seq x y z
N MET A 1 -76.84 0.69 52.56
CA MET A 1 -76.26 0.93 51.21
C MET A 1 -76.23 2.42 50.95
N ARG A 2 -75.07 2.94 50.42
CA ARG A 2 -74.98 4.37 50.02
C ARG A 2 -75.37 4.47 48.54
N ILE A 3 -76.55 5.00 48.26
CA ILE A 3 -77.13 5.00 46.92
C ILE A 3 -76.43 6.05 46.02
N ASN A 4 -75.88 7.14 46.55
CA ASN A 4 -75.24 8.20 45.85
C ASN A 4 -73.80 7.90 45.45
N HIS A 5 -73.17 6.86 45.94
CA HIS A 5 -71.80 6.48 45.62
C HIS A 5 -71.67 4.98 45.43
N ASN A 6 -71.57 4.54 44.17
CA ASN A 6 -71.37 3.12 43.90
C ASN A 6 -69.84 2.78 43.94
N VAL A 7 -69.36 2.49 45.15
CA VAL A 7 -67.92 2.19 45.38
C VAL A 7 -67.47 0.92 44.63
N SER A 8 -68.38 -0.03 44.40
CA SER A 8 -68.09 -1.26 43.64
C SER A 8 -67.81 -0.96 42.20
N ALA A 9 -68.66 -0.13 41.56
CA ALA A 9 -68.43 0.34 40.15
C ALA A 9 -67.15 1.18 40.01
N LEU A 10 -66.85 2.04 40.99
CA LEU A 10 -65.64 2.85 41.03
C LEU A 10 -64.35 2.00 41.07
N ASN A 11 -64.38 0.95 41.94
CA ASN A 11 -63.28 -0.02 42.04
C ASN A 11 -63.08 -0.84 40.77
N THR A 12 -64.18 -1.34 40.15
CA THR A 12 -64.10 -2.09 38.91
C THR A 12 -63.66 -1.20 37.72
N HIS A 13 -64.08 0.06 37.67
CA HIS A 13 -63.60 1.04 36.66
C HIS A 13 -62.10 1.32 36.82
N ARG A 14 -61.61 1.51 38.05
CA ARG A 14 -60.18 1.69 38.30
C ARG A 14 -59.36 0.45 37.85
N GLN A 15 -59.88 -0.77 38.17
CA GLN A 15 -59.24 -2.03 37.78
C GLN A 15 -59.24 -2.21 36.22
N LEU A 16 -60.32 -1.81 35.58
CA LEU A 16 -60.40 -1.79 34.11
C LEU A 16 -59.32 -0.87 33.51
N GLY A 17 -59.17 0.36 34.04
CA GLY A 17 -58.11 1.28 33.59
C GLY A 17 -56.70 0.71 33.77
N VAL A 18 -56.41 0.04 34.89
CA VAL A 18 -55.11 -0.62 35.11
C VAL A 18 -54.86 -1.76 34.12
N ASN A 19 -55.86 -2.63 33.90
CA ASN A 19 -55.73 -3.77 32.97
C ASN A 19 -55.59 -3.31 31.51
N THR A 20 -56.33 -2.27 31.11
CA THR A 20 -56.23 -1.70 29.76
C THR A 20 -54.87 -1.03 29.54
N GLY A 21 -54.34 -0.31 30.53
CA GLY A 21 -52.99 0.29 30.48
C GLY A 21 -51.89 -0.79 30.43
N ALA A 22 -52.02 -1.88 31.20
CA ALA A 22 -51.10 -3.02 31.16
C ALA A 22 -51.12 -3.73 29.78
N SER A 23 -52.35 -3.98 29.25
CA SER A 23 -52.50 -4.57 27.91
C SER A 23 -51.86 -3.70 26.81
N GLY A 24 -52.01 -2.39 26.88
CA GLY A 24 -51.38 -1.44 25.97
C GLY A 24 -49.84 -1.50 26.02
N LYS A 25 -49.25 -1.60 27.23
CA LYS A 25 -47.79 -1.77 27.41
C LYS A 25 -47.28 -3.11 26.85
N ASN A 26 -48.03 -4.20 27.11
CA ASN A 26 -47.66 -5.51 26.56
C ASN A 26 -47.73 -5.51 25.00
N LEU A 27 -48.71 -4.83 24.43
CA LEU A 27 -48.84 -4.68 22.99
C LEU A 27 -47.65 -3.87 22.41
N GLU A 28 -47.25 -2.79 23.08
CA GLU A 28 -46.07 -1.98 22.69
C GLU A 28 -44.79 -2.85 22.69
N LYS A 29 -44.58 -3.67 23.73
CA LYS A 29 -43.42 -4.58 23.82
C LYS A 29 -43.46 -5.70 22.78
N LEU A 30 -44.60 -6.31 22.56
CA LEU A 30 -44.80 -7.34 21.53
C LEU A 30 -44.58 -6.80 20.12
N SER A 31 -45.05 -5.58 19.86
CA SER A 31 -44.88 -4.92 18.55
C SER A 31 -43.42 -4.50 18.29
N SER A 32 -42.71 -4.08 19.30
CA SER A 32 -41.29 -3.67 19.17
C SER A 32 -40.30 -4.83 19.28
N GLY A 33 -40.71 -5.95 19.90
CA GLY A 33 -39.81 -7.05 20.26
C GLY A 33 -38.90 -6.72 21.44
N LEU A 34 -39.06 -5.55 22.06
CA LEU A 34 -38.18 -5.05 23.10
C LEU A 34 -38.88 -4.99 24.47
N ARG A 35 -38.22 -5.45 25.51
CA ARG A 35 -38.66 -5.34 26.91
C ARG A 35 -38.60 -3.91 27.41
N ILE A 36 -37.58 -3.16 26.96
CA ILE A 36 -37.31 -1.77 27.33
C ILE A 36 -37.50 -0.87 26.10
N ASN A 37 -38.65 -0.18 26.03
CA ASN A 37 -38.99 0.75 24.96
C ASN A 37 -38.73 2.20 25.35
N ARG A 38 -39.00 2.55 26.61
CA ARG A 38 -38.90 3.91 27.12
C ARG A 38 -38.02 3.97 28.36
N ALA A 39 -37.42 5.12 28.63
CA ALA A 39 -36.62 5.33 29.84
C ALA A 39 -37.38 5.06 31.14
N GLY A 40 -38.73 5.19 31.12
CA GLY A 40 -39.59 4.86 32.24
C GLY A 40 -39.77 3.37 32.53
N ASP A 41 -39.40 2.48 31.62
CA ASP A 41 -39.48 1.03 31.81
C ASP A 41 -38.28 0.51 32.63
N ASP A 42 -37.06 0.95 32.27
CA ASP A 42 -35.81 0.68 32.99
C ASP A 42 -34.74 1.64 32.53
N ALA A 43 -34.50 2.73 33.25
CA ALA A 43 -33.55 3.77 32.91
C ALA A 43 -32.10 3.27 32.91
N ALA A 44 -31.74 2.38 33.84
CA ALA A 44 -30.40 1.82 33.94
C ALA A 44 -30.12 0.83 32.80
N GLY A 45 -31.06 -0.08 32.53
CA GLY A 45 -30.98 -1.03 31.44
C GLY A 45 -30.92 -0.35 30.08
N LEU A 46 -31.69 0.73 29.86
CA LEU A 46 -31.66 1.51 28.64
C LEU A 46 -30.28 2.14 28.43
N ALA A 47 -29.74 2.83 29.45
CA ALA A 47 -28.43 3.47 29.35
C ALA A 47 -27.30 2.47 29.07
N ILE A 48 -27.33 1.28 29.67
CA ILE A 48 -26.35 0.22 29.42
C ILE A 48 -26.50 -0.32 28.00
N SER A 49 -27.74 -0.61 27.55
CA SER A 49 -27.98 -1.14 26.19
C SER A 49 -27.57 -0.14 25.09
N GLU A 50 -27.82 1.16 25.27
CA GLU A 50 -27.38 2.19 24.32
C GLU A 50 -25.87 2.32 24.27
N LYS A 51 -25.17 2.21 25.40
CA LYS A 51 -23.70 2.16 25.44
C LYS A 51 -23.17 0.92 24.70
N MET A 52 -23.76 -0.25 24.95
CA MET A 52 -23.37 -1.49 24.24
C MET A 52 -23.63 -1.38 22.75
N ARG A 53 -24.77 -0.86 22.33
CA ARG A 53 -25.08 -0.61 20.90
C ARG A 53 -24.12 0.37 20.26
N GLY A 54 -23.69 1.42 20.97
CA GLY A 54 -22.64 2.32 20.52
C GLY A 54 -21.30 1.59 20.33
N GLN A 55 -20.95 0.69 21.26
CA GLN A 55 -19.74 -0.13 21.15
C GLN A 55 -19.83 -1.13 19.98
N ILE A 56 -20.94 -1.83 19.80
CA ILE A 56 -21.15 -2.78 18.70
C ILE A 56 -20.94 -2.09 17.36
N ARG A 57 -21.60 -0.94 17.13
CA ARG A 57 -21.40 -0.16 15.90
C ARG A 57 -19.96 0.33 15.72
N GLY A 58 -19.31 0.69 16.83
CA GLY A 58 -17.88 1.06 16.82
C GLY A 58 -16.98 -0.11 16.42
N LEU A 59 -17.24 -1.32 16.90
CA LEU A 59 -16.50 -2.54 16.54
C LEU A 59 -16.74 -2.97 15.09
N GLU A 60 -17.96 -2.82 14.58
CA GLU A 60 -18.28 -3.07 13.18
C GLU A 60 -17.51 -2.11 12.23
N MET A 61 -17.45 -0.82 12.58
CA MET A 61 -16.65 0.15 11.83
C MET A 61 -15.16 -0.14 11.94
N ALA A 62 -14.69 -0.55 13.12
CA ALA A 62 -13.30 -0.95 13.31
C ALA A 62 -12.92 -2.17 12.47
N SER A 63 -13.83 -3.14 12.33
CA SER A 63 -13.64 -4.30 11.44
C SER A 63 -13.54 -3.87 9.97
N LYS A 64 -14.36 -2.92 9.51
CA LYS A 64 -14.25 -2.36 8.15
C LYS A 64 -12.93 -1.63 7.94
N ASN A 65 -12.52 -0.80 8.89
CA ASN A 65 -11.23 -0.10 8.82
C ASN A 65 -10.05 -1.08 8.77
N ALA A 66 -10.13 -2.20 9.49
CA ALA A 66 -9.12 -3.25 9.44
C ALA A 66 -9.10 -3.96 8.08
N GLN A 67 -10.26 -4.21 7.46
CA GLN A 67 -10.37 -4.75 6.10
C GLN A 67 -9.79 -3.78 5.05
N ASP A 68 -10.04 -2.49 5.18
CA ASP A 68 -9.45 -1.46 4.31
C ASP A 68 -7.92 -1.46 4.46
N GLY A 69 -7.40 -1.61 5.69
CA GLY A 69 -5.97 -1.76 5.95
C GLY A 69 -5.37 -3.01 5.29
N ILE A 70 -6.07 -4.14 5.31
CA ILE A 70 -5.66 -5.37 4.61
C ILE A 70 -5.64 -5.14 3.09
N SER A 71 -6.64 -4.48 2.52
CA SER A 71 -6.70 -4.20 1.09
C SER A 71 -5.55 -3.29 0.63
N LEU A 72 -5.18 -2.31 1.45
CA LEU A 72 -4.01 -1.46 1.21
C LEU A 72 -2.71 -2.28 1.23
N ILE A 73 -2.54 -3.15 2.25
CA ILE A 73 -1.37 -4.03 2.35
C ILE A 73 -1.27 -4.94 1.13
N GLN A 74 -2.37 -5.53 0.68
CA GLN A 74 -2.40 -6.40 -0.50
C GLN A 74 -2.04 -5.64 -1.78
N THR A 75 -2.45 -4.38 -1.92
CA THR A 75 -2.06 -3.52 -3.05
C THR A 75 -0.55 -3.27 -3.03
N ALA A 76 0.02 -2.93 -1.88
CA ALA A 76 1.46 -2.73 -1.73
C ALA A 76 2.25 -4.04 -1.97
N GLU A 77 1.77 -5.17 -1.45
CA GLU A 77 2.40 -6.48 -1.64
C GLU A 77 2.40 -6.92 -3.10
N GLY A 78 1.32 -6.67 -3.83
CA GLY A 78 1.25 -6.92 -5.27
C GLY A 78 2.36 -6.16 -6.02
N ALA A 79 2.50 -4.87 -5.77
CA ALA A 79 3.54 -4.04 -6.37
C ALA A 79 4.97 -4.48 -5.96
N LEU A 80 5.17 -4.86 -4.70
CA LEU A 80 6.45 -5.39 -4.22
C LEU A 80 6.79 -6.76 -4.82
N THR A 81 5.80 -7.57 -5.18
CA THR A 81 6.02 -8.85 -5.89
C THR A 81 6.55 -8.61 -7.29
N GLU A 82 6.00 -7.63 -8.03
CA GLU A 82 6.54 -7.22 -9.32
C GLU A 82 7.95 -6.62 -9.19
N THR A 83 8.17 -5.75 -8.20
CA THR A 83 9.51 -5.20 -7.91
C THR A 83 10.52 -6.32 -7.63
N HIS A 84 10.14 -7.34 -6.88
CA HIS A 84 10.98 -8.50 -6.59
C HIS A 84 11.32 -9.28 -7.88
N SER A 85 10.35 -9.50 -8.75
CA SER A 85 10.53 -10.18 -10.04
C SER A 85 11.48 -9.40 -10.97
N ILE A 86 11.33 -8.07 -11.01
CA ILE A 86 12.22 -7.19 -11.77
C ILE A 86 13.66 -7.27 -11.23
N LEU A 87 13.83 -7.19 -9.91
CA LEU A 87 15.16 -7.30 -9.29
C LEU A 87 15.81 -8.67 -9.56
N GLN A 88 15.05 -9.76 -9.57
CA GLN A 88 15.56 -11.07 -9.96
C GLN A 88 16.04 -11.05 -11.42
N ARG A 89 15.28 -10.46 -12.33
CA ARG A 89 15.70 -10.30 -13.73
C ARG A 89 16.95 -9.44 -13.86
N MET A 90 17.04 -8.34 -13.14
CA MET A 90 18.26 -7.50 -13.11
C MET A 90 19.46 -8.29 -12.60
N ARG A 91 19.27 -9.17 -11.59
CA ARG A 91 20.34 -10.05 -11.10
C ARG A 91 20.80 -11.06 -12.14
N GLU A 92 19.88 -11.67 -12.89
CA GLU A 92 20.22 -12.57 -14.01
C GLU A 92 21.09 -11.85 -15.06
N LEU A 93 20.68 -10.64 -15.45
CA LEU A 93 21.42 -9.80 -16.40
C LEU A 93 22.82 -9.44 -15.87
N ALA A 94 22.92 -9.12 -14.56
CA ALA A 94 24.21 -8.81 -13.93
C ALA A 94 25.13 -10.06 -13.91
N VAL A 95 24.60 -11.24 -13.61
CA VAL A 95 25.35 -12.50 -13.67
C VAL A 95 25.79 -12.81 -15.11
N GLN A 96 24.91 -12.61 -16.08
CA GLN A 96 25.26 -12.77 -17.50
C GLN A 96 26.37 -11.80 -17.89
N ALA A 97 26.26 -10.51 -17.52
CA ALA A 97 27.25 -9.48 -17.84
C ALA A 97 28.61 -9.70 -17.15
N SER A 98 28.64 -10.43 -16.02
CA SER A 98 29.90 -10.75 -15.31
C SER A 98 30.73 -11.82 -15.98
N SER A 99 30.18 -12.54 -16.97
CA SER A 99 30.93 -13.53 -17.76
C SER A 99 31.84 -12.85 -18.77
N ASP A 100 33.08 -13.33 -18.89
CA ASP A 100 34.06 -12.84 -19.89
C ASP A 100 33.75 -13.27 -21.32
N THR A 101 32.71 -14.10 -21.53
CA THR A 101 32.23 -14.47 -22.86
C THR A 101 31.47 -13.36 -23.56
N ASN A 102 31.07 -12.31 -22.85
CA ASN A 102 30.35 -11.18 -23.40
C ASN A 102 31.31 -10.05 -23.75
N GLU A 103 31.18 -9.53 -24.98
CA GLU A 103 31.92 -8.34 -25.44
C GLU A 103 31.27 -7.04 -24.91
N GLY A 104 31.99 -5.90 -25.08
CA GLY A 104 31.53 -4.60 -24.64
C GLY A 104 30.16 -4.21 -25.21
N VAL A 105 29.91 -4.53 -26.49
CA VAL A 105 28.62 -4.26 -27.15
C VAL A 105 27.46 -5.06 -26.56
N ASP A 106 27.71 -6.32 -26.21
CA ASP A 106 26.66 -7.16 -25.61
C ASP A 106 26.34 -6.70 -24.20
N ARG A 107 27.37 -6.35 -23.40
CA ARG A 107 27.14 -5.72 -22.08
C ARG A 107 26.36 -4.42 -22.17
N GLN A 108 26.56 -3.60 -23.25
CA GLN A 108 25.74 -2.39 -23.45
C GLN A 108 24.26 -2.70 -23.69
N LYS A 109 23.94 -3.77 -24.44
CA LYS A 109 22.55 -4.20 -24.63
C LYS A 109 21.92 -4.66 -23.32
N LEU A 110 22.67 -5.46 -22.53
CA LEU A 110 22.24 -5.89 -21.20
C LEU A 110 22.05 -4.69 -20.26
N GLN A 111 22.95 -3.71 -20.33
CA GLN A 111 22.84 -2.46 -19.56
C GLN A 111 21.58 -1.67 -19.92
N ALA A 112 21.24 -1.59 -21.20
CA ALA A 112 20.01 -0.91 -21.62
C ALA A 112 18.76 -1.59 -21.04
N GLU A 113 18.72 -2.92 -20.96
CA GLU A 113 17.63 -3.65 -20.31
C GLU A 113 17.59 -3.35 -18.80
N VAL A 114 18.73 -3.35 -18.11
CA VAL A 114 18.82 -2.99 -16.69
C VAL A 114 18.37 -1.55 -16.43
N ASP A 115 18.69 -0.62 -17.33
CA ASP A 115 18.24 0.78 -17.22
C ASP A 115 16.72 0.89 -17.31
N GLU A 116 16.08 0.18 -18.25
CA GLU A 116 14.61 0.16 -18.36
C GLU A 116 13.95 -0.52 -17.16
N LEU A 117 14.52 -1.61 -16.65
CA LEU A 117 14.04 -2.28 -15.45
C LEU A 117 14.13 -1.38 -14.21
N SER A 118 15.21 -0.58 -14.07
CA SER A 118 15.36 0.39 -13.00
C SER A 118 14.31 1.51 -13.06
N LYS A 119 14.01 2.02 -14.27
CA LYS A 119 12.93 2.98 -14.49
C LYS A 119 11.56 2.39 -14.09
N GLU A 120 11.34 1.12 -14.40
CA GLU A 120 10.09 0.45 -14.05
C GLU A 120 9.94 0.30 -12.53
N ILE A 121 11.01 -0.03 -11.79
CA ILE A 121 10.99 -0.02 -10.32
C ILE A 121 10.61 1.38 -9.79
N LYS A 122 11.23 2.44 -10.35
CA LYS A 122 10.88 3.81 -9.99
C LYS A 122 9.40 4.09 -10.26
N ARG A 123 8.89 3.70 -11.45
CA ARG A 123 7.48 3.89 -11.82
C ARG A 123 6.54 3.16 -10.87
N ILE A 124 6.84 1.91 -10.52
CA ILE A 124 6.05 1.14 -9.56
C ILE A 124 6.01 1.86 -8.20
N SER A 125 7.15 2.35 -7.72
CA SER A 125 7.20 3.08 -6.45
C SER A 125 6.37 4.38 -6.47
N THR A 126 6.41 5.13 -7.57
CA THR A 126 5.72 6.43 -7.68
C THR A 126 4.25 6.31 -8.07
N ASP A 127 3.87 5.28 -8.82
CA ASP A 127 2.52 5.16 -9.38
C ASP A 127 1.59 4.32 -8.50
N THR A 128 2.15 3.43 -7.65
CA THR A 128 1.32 2.60 -6.78
C THR A 128 0.64 3.46 -5.72
N GLU A 129 -0.69 3.53 -5.81
CA GLU A 129 -1.51 4.28 -4.87
C GLU A 129 -2.73 3.50 -4.42
N PHE A 130 -3.18 3.80 -3.22
CA PHE A 130 -4.44 3.32 -2.67
C PHE A 130 -5.25 4.52 -2.19
N ASN A 131 -6.42 4.75 -2.77
CA ASN A 131 -7.27 5.89 -2.46
C ASN A 131 -6.52 7.25 -2.49
N ASN A 132 -5.79 7.52 -3.59
CA ASN A 132 -4.96 8.73 -3.82
C ASN A 132 -3.80 8.91 -2.83
N GLN A 133 -3.44 7.88 -2.07
CA GLN A 133 -2.26 7.89 -1.21
C GLN A 133 -1.19 6.99 -1.81
N LYS A 134 -0.01 7.53 -2.03
CA LYS A 134 1.16 6.75 -2.45
C LYS A 134 1.57 5.83 -1.31
N VAL A 135 1.92 4.58 -1.65
CA VAL A 135 2.20 3.56 -0.62
C VAL A 135 3.65 3.10 -0.59
N LEU A 136 4.43 3.35 -1.67
CA LEU A 136 5.81 2.83 -1.83
C LEU A 136 6.86 3.93 -2.02
N ASP A 137 6.49 5.21 -1.96
CA ASP A 137 7.36 6.36 -2.17
C ASP A 137 7.97 6.94 -0.87
N GLY A 138 7.78 6.24 0.26
CA GLY A 138 8.24 6.69 1.58
C GLY A 138 7.33 7.70 2.27
N SER A 139 6.27 8.19 1.61
CA SER A 139 5.32 9.11 2.24
C SER A 139 4.33 8.42 3.20
N PHE A 140 4.31 7.08 3.18
CA PHE A 140 3.40 6.28 3.97
C PHE A 140 4.01 5.91 5.33
N GLU A 141 4.27 6.94 6.16
CA GLU A 141 4.80 6.78 7.52
C GLU A 141 3.72 6.97 8.58
N ASP A 142 3.76 6.15 9.64
CA ASP A 142 2.93 6.25 10.85
C ASP A 142 1.42 6.41 10.59
N LYS A 143 0.91 5.85 9.49
CA LYS A 143 -0.53 5.89 9.19
C LYS A 143 -1.31 5.08 10.21
N THR A 144 -2.32 5.72 10.79
CA THR A 144 -3.09 5.17 11.89
C THR A 144 -4.39 4.55 11.41
N PHE A 145 -4.56 3.25 11.61
CA PHE A 145 -5.82 2.54 11.40
C PHE A 145 -6.52 2.37 12.76
N HIS A 146 -7.70 2.95 12.90
CA HIS A 146 -8.49 2.83 14.12
C HIS A 146 -9.26 1.50 14.09
N ILE A 147 -8.88 0.58 14.99
CA ILE A 147 -9.33 -0.81 15.01
C ILE A 147 -10.09 -1.17 16.28
N GLY A 148 -10.74 -0.21 16.92
CA GLY A 148 -11.52 -0.44 18.12
C GLY A 148 -12.65 0.55 18.31
N ALA A 149 -13.50 0.31 19.31
CA ALA A 149 -14.65 1.16 19.61
C ALA A 149 -14.31 2.39 20.48
N ASN A 150 -13.11 2.42 21.08
CA ASN A 150 -12.72 3.44 22.05
C ASN A 150 -11.45 4.20 21.59
N GLN A 151 -11.24 5.37 22.17
CA GLN A 151 -10.06 6.21 21.91
C GLN A 151 -8.76 5.43 22.18
N GLY A 152 -7.75 5.60 21.32
CA GLY A 152 -6.43 5.00 21.46
C GLY A 152 -6.29 3.57 20.94
N GLN A 153 -7.36 2.95 20.48
CA GLN A 153 -7.35 1.60 19.93
C GLN A 153 -7.02 1.65 18.43
N SER A 154 -5.72 1.76 18.10
CA SER A 154 -5.25 1.88 16.72
C SER A 154 -4.00 1.04 16.46
N ILE A 155 -3.81 0.65 15.21
CA ILE A 155 -2.56 0.08 14.69
C ILE A 155 -1.94 1.13 13.77
N LYS A 156 -0.62 1.33 13.91
CA LYS A 156 0.17 2.13 13.01
C LYS A 156 0.80 1.23 11.97
N LEU A 157 0.77 1.69 10.73
CA LEU A 157 1.40 1.05 9.58
C LEU A 157 2.35 2.05 8.93
N SER A 158 3.58 1.61 8.69
CA SER A 158 4.57 2.36 7.92
C SER A 158 5.11 1.45 6.83
N ILE A 159 5.28 1.99 5.64
CA ILE A 159 5.91 1.33 4.50
C ILE A 159 7.08 2.19 4.08
N ASN A 160 8.27 1.58 4.00
CA ASN A 160 9.48 2.28 3.63
C ASN A 160 9.48 2.65 2.14
N ASP A 161 10.31 3.62 1.77
CA ASP A 161 10.55 3.96 0.35
C ASP A 161 11.17 2.77 -0.38
N MET A 162 10.53 2.34 -1.47
CA MET A 162 10.94 1.24 -2.34
C MET A 162 11.33 1.72 -3.74
N SER A 163 11.70 3.00 -3.87
CA SER A 163 12.23 3.57 -5.10
C SER A 163 13.58 2.95 -5.48
N ASN A 164 13.93 3.00 -6.76
CA ASN A 164 15.23 2.53 -7.25
C ASN A 164 16.41 3.20 -6.54
N LYS A 165 16.24 4.44 -6.07
CA LYS A 165 17.24 5.20 -5.31
C LYS A 165 17.45 4.59 -3.92
N GLU A 166 16.39 4.36 -3.14
CA GLU A 166 16.50 3.82 -1.79
C GLU A 166 16.90 2.34 -1.79
N LEU A 167 16.51 1.60 -2.81
CA LEU A 167 16.99 0.25 -3.04
C LEU A 167 18.46 0.21 -3.47
N GLY A 168 19.02 1.34 -3.93
CA GLY A 168 20.40 1.46 -4.39
C GLY A 168 20.63 0.84 -5.77
N VAL A 169 19.57 0.61 -6.55
CA VAL A 169 19.64 0.04 -7.91
C VAL A 169 19.59 1.09 -9.01
N ASN A 170 19.68 2.36 -8.65
CA ASN A 170 19.88 3.48 -9.57
C ASN A 170 21.31 3.55 -10.07
N GLY A 171 21.52 4.20 -11.20
CA GLY A 171 22.84 4.41 -11.80
C GLY A 171 23.50 5.69 -11.32
N LEU A 172 24.82 5.72 -11.48
CA LEU A 172 25.60 6.94 -11.42
C LEU A 172 25.96 7.32 -12.86
N SER A 173 26.01 8.61 -13.19
CA SER A 173 26.47 9.06 -14.50
C SER A 173 27.21 10.39 -14.40
N LYS A 174 28.40 10.43 -15.03
CA LYS A 174 29.18 11.64 -15.23
C LYS A 174 29.49 11.80 -16.68
N ASP A 175 28.98 12.85 -17.30
CA ASP A 175 29.29 13.19 -18.70
C ASP A 175 30.49 14.09 -18.75
N THR A 176 31.44 13.74 -19.60
CA THR A 176 32.59 14.60 -19.95
C THR A 176 32.54 14.87 -21.45
N VAL A 177 32.51 16.13 -21.82
CA VAL A 177 32.52 16.54 -23.26
C VAL A 177 33.94 16.75 -23.71
N ALA A 178 34.39 15.94 -24.66
CA ALA A 178 35.67 16.08 -25.33
C ALA A 178 35.55 15.71 -26.81
N LEU A 179 36.24 16.41 -27.72
CA LEU A 179 36.17 16.20 -29.16
C LEU A 179 34.75 16.29 -29.76
N ASP A 180 33.87 17.10 -29.18
CA ASP A 180 32.45 17.17 -29.50
C ASP A 180 31.69 15.84 -29.24
N LEU A 181 32.27 14.94 -28.43
CA LEU A 181 31.67 13.72 -27.94
C LEU A 181 31.34 13.87 -26.45
N ALA A 182 30.14 13.55 -26.06
CA ALA A 182 29.77 13.36 -24.67
C ALA A 182 30.04 11.90 -24.29
N ILE A 183 31.00 11.68 -23.41
CA ILE A 183 31.41 10.36 -22.95
C ILE A 183 30.94 10.22 -21.52
N THR A 184 30.12 9.22 -21.27
CA THR A 184 29.51 8.97 -19.94
C THR A 184 30.33 7.95 -19.16
N ASN A 185 30.80 8.34 -17.98
CA ASN A 185 31.37 7.41 -17.00
C ASN A 185 30.32 7.03 -15.97
N ARG A 186 29.97 5.74 -15.90
CA ARG A 186 29.04 5.18 -14.91
C ARG A 186 29.74 4.63 -13.66
N SER A 187 31.09 4.68 -13.63
CA SER A 187 31.86 4.18 -12.49
C SER A 187 32.01 5.24 -11.41
N GLY A 188 31.63 4.90 -10.19
CA GLY A 188 31.94 5.74 -9.02
C GLY A 188 33.35 5.54 -8.47
N ASP A 189 34.06 4.51 -8.94
CA ASP A 189 35.34 4.09 -8.33
C ASP A 189 36.58 4.67 -9.04
N SER A 190 36.52 4.82 -10.36
CA SER A 190 37.69 5.13 -11.17
C SER A 190 37.39 6.01 -12.38
N ASP A 191 38.38 6.85 -12.69
CA ASP A 191 38.39 7.65 -13.94
C ASP A 191 38.67 6.74 -15.13
N ILE A 192 38.08 7.04 -16.27
CA ILE A 192 38.40 6.39 -17.56
C ILE A 192 39.38 7.27 -18.29
N THR A 193 40.52 6.71 -18.67
CA THR A 193 41.56 7.41 -19.48
C THR A 193 41.54 6.89 -20.92
N ILE A 194 41.31 7.77 -21.87
CA ILE A 194 41.35 7.46 -23.30
C ILE A 194 42.64 8.02 -23.84
N ASN A 195 43.54 7.15 -24.22
CA ASN A 195 44.82 7.51 -24.86
C ASN A 195 44.69 7.38 -26.35
N PHE A 196 45.32 8.26 -27.10
CA PHE A 196 45.40 8.18 -28.56
C PHE A 196 46.83 7.83 -28.94
N ASN A 197 46.99 6.77 -29.75
CA ASN A 197 48.29 6.46 -30.29
C ASN A 197 48.78 7.56 -31.23
N ALA A 198 50.09 7.87 -31.16
CA ALA A 198 50.69 8.79 -32.10
C ALA A 198 50.57 8.28 -33.53
N LEU A 199 50.31 9.21 -34.48
CA LEU A 199 50.25 8.88 -35.89
C LEU A 199 51.66 8.47 -36.36
N GLY A 200 51.78 7.28 -36.95
CA GLY A 200 53.05 6.71 -37.42
C GLY A 200 53.15 6.71 -38.94
N PRO A 201 54.26 6.19 -39.49
CA PRO A 201 54.47 6.09 -40.96
C PRO A 201 53.61 4.99 -41.62
N ASP A 202 53.08 4.06 -40.83
CA ASP A 202 52.34 2.89 -41.31
C ASP A 202 50.86 3.21 -41.56
N ALA A 203 50.30 2.61 -42.60
CA ALA A 203 48.87 2.76 -42.90
C ALA A 203 48.02 2.05 -41.86
N VAL A 204 47.01 2.74 -41.32
CA VAL A 204 45.95 2.15 -40.49
C VAL A 204 44.62 2.31 -41.22
N ALA A 205 44.04 1.21 -41.67
CA ALA A 205 42.84 1.24 -42.50
C ALA A 205 41.58 1.71 -41.75
N GLU A 206 41.45 1.36 -40.48
CA GLU A 206 40.28 1.65 -39.67
C GLU A 206 40.67 2.16 -38.27
N THR A 207 39.81 3.04 -37.72
CA THR A 207 39.96 3.47 -36.31
C THR A 207 39.54 2.36 -35.38
N THR A 208 40.43 1.94 -34.50
CA THR A 208 40.19 0.88 -33.52
C THR A 208 40.45 1.39 -32.12
N ALA A 209 39.68 0.85 -31.19
CA ALA A 209 39.90 1.08 -29.75
C ALA A 209 40.16 -0.25 -29.07
N THR A 210 41.12 -0.29 -28.16
CA THR A 210 41.47 -1.48 -27.39
C THR A 210 41.54 -1.12 -25.90
N VAL A 211 41.05 -2.03 -25.04
CA VAL A 211 41.17 -1.88 -23.58
C VAL A 211 42.49 -2.48 -23.12
N ASP A 212 43.19 -1.82 -22.22
CA ASP A 212 44.40 -2.37 -21.61
C ASP A 212 44.03 -3.63 -20.79
N PRO A 213 44.63 -4.81 -21.08
CA PRO A 213 44.36 -6.06 -20.35
C PRO A 213 44.66 -5.98 -18.84
N LYS A 214 45.55 -5.09 -18.43
CA LYS A 214 45.92 -4.89 -17.03
C LYS A 214 45.03 -3.87 -16.30
N ASN A 215 44.50 -2.91 -17.05
CA ASN A 215 43.69 -1.84 -16.49
C ASN A 215 42.49 -1.53 -17.40
N SER A 216 41.34 -2.11 -17.10
CA SER A 216 40.12 -1.94 -17.88
C SER A 216 39.61 -0.48 -17.98
N ASN A 217 40.20 0.45 -17.22
CA ASN A 217 39.87 1.87 -17.27
C ASN A 217 40.76 2.68 -18.25
N VAL A 218 41.74 2.05 -18.85
CA VAL A 218 42.62 2.67 -19.87
C VAL A 218 42.26 2.10 -21.24
N ILE A 219 41.84 3.00 -22.14
CA ILE A 219 41.43 2.64 -23.48
C ILE A 219 42.42 3.34 -24.44
N THR A 220 42.99 2.57 -25.33
CA THR A 220 43.89 3.10 -26.34
C THR A 220 43.18 3.11 -27.70
N VAL A 221 43.07 4.30 -28.31
CA VAL A 221 42.48 4.51 -29.64
C VAL A 221 43.57 4.66 -30.65
N THR A 222 43.56 3.84 -31.67
CA THR A 222 44.43 3.96 -32.84
C THR A 222 43.63 4.54 -34.01
N LEU A 223 43.99 5.71 -34.48
CA LEU A 223 43.28 6.43 -35.53
C LEU A 223 43.64 5.89 -36.94
N ALA A 224 42.64 5.85 -37.81
CA ALA A 224 42.86 5.56 -39.22
C ALA A 224 43.76 6.64 -39.82
N GLN A 225 44.77 6.21 -40.63
CA GLN A 225 45.75 7.10 -41.28
C GLN A 225 46.25 6.52 -42.60
N ASN A 226 46.64 7.42 -43.50
CA ASN A 226 47.26 7.04 -44.79
C ASN A 226 48.77 6.81 -44.63
N PRO A 227 49.38 5.91 -45.43
CA PRO A 227 50.81 5.66 -45.39
C PRO A 227 51.61 6.90 -45.73
N GLY A 228 52.61 7.24 -44.90
CA GLY A 228 53.58 8.33 -45.17
C GLY A 228 53.09 9.74 -44.93
N ALA A 229 51.85 10.00 -44.62
CA ALA A 229 51.30 11.35 -44.48
C ALA A 229 51.41 11.94 -43.08
N GLY A 230 51.57 11.12 -42.02
CA GLY A 230 51.59 11.59 -40.65
C GLY A 230 50.29 12.34 -40.23
N ALA A 231 49.27 12.27 -41.08
CA ALA A 231 47.97 12.89 -40.84
C ALA A 231 46.88 11.84 -40.75
N GLY A 232 46.06 11.91 -39.73
CA GLY A 232 44.92 11.04 -39.55
C GLY A 232 43.83 11.28 -40.57
N THR A 233 43.12 10.23 -40.96
CA THR A 233 41.92 10.26 -41.80
C THR A 233 40.65 9.94 -41.02
N ALA A 234 40.79 9.58 -39.73
CA ALA A 234 39.71 9.26 -38.86
C ALA A 234 38.75 10.44 -38.67
N THR A 235 37.48 10.20 -38.84
CA THR A 235 36.43 11.17 -38.44
C THR A 235 36.06 11.03 -36.95
N LYS A 236 35.46 12.06 -36.40
CA LYS A 236 34.93 11.96 -35.00
C LYS A 236 33.86 10.86 -34.87
N ALA A 237 33.14 10.58 -35.97
CA ALA A 237 32.17 9.49 -36.02
C ALA A 237 32.86 8.12 -35.88
N ASP A 238 34.01 7.92 -36.54
CA ASP A 238 34.79 6.67 -36.45
C ASP A 238 35.34 6.47 -35.03
N ILE A 239 35.78 7.53 -34.37
CA ILE A 239 36.22 7.50 -32.96
C ILE A 239 35.07 7.14 -32.07
N MET A 240 33.87 7.72 -32.26
CA MET A 240 32.67 7.40 -31.52
C MET A 240 32.30 5.92 -31.67
N GLU A 241 32.34 5.39 -32.89
CA GLU A 241 32.02 3.99 -33.16
C GLU A 241 33.04 3.03 -32.54
N ALA A 242 34.34 3.34 -32.63
CA ALA A 242 35.38 2.56 -32.00
C ALA A 242 35.24 2.52 -30.47
N LEU A 243 34.93 3.65 -29.84
CA LEU A 243 34.70 3.73 -28.40
C LEU A 243 33.42 2.95 -27.99
N LYS A 244 32.35 2.96 -28.79
CA LYS A 244 31.17 2.14 -28.58
C LYS A 244 31.45 0.64 -28.64
N LYS A 245 32.31 0.20 -29.60
CA LYS A 245 32.70 -1.22 -29.71
C LYS A 245 33.43 -1.71 -28.47
N VAL A 246 34.14 -0.84 -27.77
CA VAL A 246 34.84 -1.17 -26.51
C VAL A 246 33.91 -1.14 -25.28
N GLY A 247 32.66 -0.69 -25.43
CA GLY A 247 31.69 -0.70 -24.35
C GLY A 247 31.50 0.63 -23.63
N LEU A 248 32.06 1.74 -24.17
CA LEU A 248 31.79 3.08 -23.65
C LEU A 248 30.45 3.63 -24.15
N GLU A 249 29.71 4.31 -23.29
CA GLU A 249 28.55 5.07 -23.69
C GLU A 249 29.00 6.45 -24.20
N VAL A 250 28.90 6.63 -25.53
CA VAL A 250 29.33 7.86 -26.21
C VAL A 250 28.19 8.39 -27.07
N LYS A 251 27.89 9.68 -26.92
CA LYS A 251 26.92 10.41 -27.73
C LYS A 251 27.59 11.56 -28.45
N ALA A 252 27.10 11.90 -29.65
CA ALA A 252 27.50 13.12 -30.31
C ALA A 252 26.94 14.32 -29.53
N ASN A 253 27.81 15.24 -29.11
CA ASN A 253 27.39 16.50 -28.49
C ASN A 253 26.83 17.46 -29.53
N ASP A 254 27.47 17.47 -30.74
CA ASP A 254 27.02 18.22 -31.89
C ASP A 254 27.05 17.33 -33.15
N PRO A 255 25.88 16.83 -33.62
CA PRO A 255 25.80 15.95 -34.77
C PRO A 255 26.41 16.55 -36.06
N THR A 256 26.44 17.88 -36.20
CA THR A 256 26.93 18.57 -37.40
C THR A 256 28.47 18.55 -37.53
N LYS A 257 29.19 18.34 -36.41
CA LYS A 257 30.66 18.32 -36.34
C LYS A 257 31.25 16.91 -36.40
N MET A 258 30.44 15.87 -36.55
CA MET A 258 30.90 14.47 -36.53
C MET A 258 31.71 14.06 -37.75
N THR A 259 31.57 14.77 -38.87
CA THR A 259 32.37 14.57 -40.11
C THR A 259 33.74 15.20 -40.06
N GLY A 260 34.09 15.92 -38.99
CA GLY A 260 35.41 16.55 -38.86
C GLY A 260 36.53 15.52 -38.75
N ILE A 261 37.54 15.62 -39.65
CA ILE A 261 38.69 14.72 -39.67
C ILE A 261 39.68 15.13 -38.57
N GLN A 262 40.20 14.16 -37.84
CA GLN A 262 41.25 14.32 -36.85
C GLN A 262 42.62 14.14 -37.51
N THR A 263 43.25 15.27 -37.92
CA THR A 263 44.54 15.26 -38.60
C THR A 263 45.72 15.03 -37.66
N THR A 264 45.54 15.22 -36.37
CA THR A 264 46.56 15.01 -35.34
C THR A 264 46.00 14.14 -34.23
N ALA A 265 46.83 13.32 -33.54
CA ALA A 265 46.42 12.57 -32.39
C ALA A 265 46.01 13.54 -31.27
N PRO A 266 44.75 13.46 -30.76
CA PRO A 266 44.32 14.28 -29.63
C PRO A 266 45.14 13.98 -28.37
N ALA A 267 45.17 14.93 -27.43
CA ALA A 267 45.71 14.65 -26.11
C ALA A 267 44.81 13.59 -25.37
N ALA A 268 45.40 12.88 -24.43
CA ALA A 268 44.67 11.93 -23.62
C ALA A 268 43.46 12.60 -22.95
N ILE A 269 42.30 11.94 -23.01
CA ILE A 269 41.04 12.41 -22.40
C ILE A 269 40.82 11.63 -21.11
N THR A 270 40.73 12.35 -20.01
CA THR A 270 40.31 11.75 -18.72
C THR A 270 38.84 12.04 -18.50
N VAL A 271 38.04 10.98 -18.47
CA VAL A 271 36.60 11.04 -18.10
C VAL A 271 36.51 10.79 -16.64
N ALA A 272 36.22 11.83 -15.87
CA ALA A 272 36.16 11.74 -14.40
C ALA A 272 35.12 10.71 -13.94
N LYS A 273 35.40 10.06 -12.82
CA LYS A 273 34.43 9.16 -12.17
C LYS A 273 33.20 9.94 -11.74
N ALA A 274 32.06 9.25 -11.69
CA ALA A 274 30.85 9.81 -11.14
C ALA A 274 30.98 9.94 -9.60
N ALA A 275 30.61 11.10 -9.06
CA ALA A 275 30.53 11.27 -7.59
C ALA A 275 29.27 10.60 -7.07
N ALA A 276 29.22 10.32 -5.78
CA ALA A 276 28.01 9.78 -5.12
C ALA A 276 26.78 10.70 -5.23
N THR A 277 27.00 11.98 -5.60
CA THR A 277 25.96 12.97 -5.84
C THR A 277 25.46 12.98 -7.29
N ASP A 278 26.20 12.36 -8.21
CA ASP A 278 25.85 12.29 -9.64
C ASP A 278 24.89 11.11 -9.91
N VAL A 279 23.81 11.05 -9.10
CA VAL A 279 22.77 10.02 -9.17
C VAL A 279 21.86 10.29 -10.36
N ASP A 280 21.65 9.28 -11.18
CA ASP A 280 20.72 9.33 -12.31
C ASP A 280 19.62 8.27 -12.12
N ASP A 281 18.44 8.74 -11.72
CA ASP A 281 17.28 7.89 -11.48
C ASP A 281 16.67 7.28 -12.76
N THR A 282 17.17 7.71 -13.94
CA THR A 282 16.75 7.16 -15.23
C THR A 282 17.64 6.00 -15.68
N ARG A 283 18.65 5.67 -14.90
CA ARG A 283 19.63 4.62 -15.18
C ARG A 283 19.65 3.59 -14.06
N GLY A 284 20.00 2.37 -14.42
CA GLY A 284 20.19 1.28 -13.47
C GLY A 284 21.64 1.11 -13.02
N VAL A 285 21.88 0.18 -12.12
CA VAL A 285 23.23 -0.20 -11.68
C VAL A 285 24.13 -0.50 -12.88
N ASN A 286 25.40 -0.16 -12.75
CA ASN A 286 26.38 -0.35 -13.80
C ASN A 286 26.79 -1.82 -13.95
N ILE A 287 26.54 -2.40 -15.14
CA ILE A 287 26.99 -3.75 -15.54
C ILE A 287 27.84 -3.71 -16.80
N SER A 288 28.33 -2.53 -17.20
CA SER A 288 29.09 -2.33 -18.45
C SER A 288 30.47 -3.02 -18.45
N THR A 289 31.04 -3.31 -17.29
CA THR A 289 32.29 -4.02 -17.13
C THR A 289 32.10 -5.24 -16.21
N GLN A 290 32.93 -6.27 -16.36
CA GLN A 290 32.90 -7.48 -15.56
C GLN A 290 32.96 -7.15 -14.04
N LYS A 291 33.88 -6.28 -13.62
CA LYS A 291 34.02 -5.87 -12.21
C LYS A 291 32.80 -5.08 -11.69
N ALA A 292 32.21 -4.23 -12.53
CA ALA A 292 31.01 -3.49 -12.17
C ALA A 292 29.81 -4.45 -12.05
N ALA A 293 29.68 -5.40 -12.96
CA ALA A 293 28.64 -6.42 -12.93
C ALA A 293 28.71 -7.30 -11.66
N ASP A 294 29.90 -7.67 -11.23
CA ASP A 294 30.11 -8.42 -9.98
C ASP A 294 29.65 -7.60 -8.74
N LYS A 295 30.00 -6.32 -8.67
CA LYS A 295 29.47 -5.43 -7.63
C LYS A 295 27.96 -5.25 -7.71
N ALA A 296 27.40 -5.14 -8.91
CA ALA A 296 25.97 -5.01 -9.14
C ALA A 296 25.18 -6.19 -8.60
N ILE A 297 25.71 -7.43 -8.72
CA ILE A 297 25.09 -8.63 -8.11
C ILE A 297 24.89 -8.43 -6.61
N THR A 298 25.90 -7.92 -5.91
CA THR A 298 25.81 -7.69 -4.46
C THR A 298 24.79 -6.58 -4.14
N THR A 299 24.80 -5.50 -4.90
CA THR A 299 23.85 -4.38 -4.74
C THR A 299 22.41 -4.85 -4.94
N ILE A 300 22.15 -5.61 -6.02
CA ILE A 300 20.82 -6.15 -6.32
C ILE A 300 20.38 -7.16 -5.25
N ASN A 301 21.29 -8.01 -4.74
CA ASN A 301 20.97 -8.91 -3.63
C ASN A 301 20.56 -8.14 -2.36
N ASN A 302 21.23 -7.03 -2.06
CA ASN A 302 20.85 -6.17 -0.93
C ASN A 302 19.45 -5.55 -1.15
N ALA A 303 19.13 -5.12 -2.37
CA ALA A 303 17.80 -4.64 -2.73
C ALA A 303 16.73 -5.73 -2.59
N LEU A 304 17.01 -6.96 -3.05
CA LEU A 304 16.12 -8.12 -2.87
C LEU A 304 15.84 -8.41 -1.39
N ASN A 305 16.88 -8.31 -0.55
CA ASN A 305 16.72 -8.48 0.89
C ASN A 305 15.84 -7.39 1.52
N LYS A 306 16.04 -6.12 1.14
CA LYS A 306 15.20 -5.00 1.60
C LYS A 306 13.72 -5.21 1.21
N VAL A 307 13.44 -5.56 -0.04
CA VAL A 307 12.08 -5.84 -0.51
C VAL A 307 11.47 -7.03 0.22
N SER A 308 12.24 -8.10 0.44
CA SER A 308 11.77 -9.29 1.17
C SER A 308 11.48 -8.99 2.64
N GLU A 309 12.29 -8.15 3.29
CA GLU A 309 12.06 -7.69 4.66
C GLU A 309 10.77 -6.89 4.76
N GLU A 310 10.54 -5.96 3.82
CA GLU A 310 9.32 -5.15 3.81
C GLU A 310 8.07 -6.00 3.57
N ARG A 311 8.12 -6.95 2.63
CA ARG A 311 7.04 -7.93 2.42
C ARG A 311 6.75 -8.76 3.68
N SER A 312 7.79 -9.18 4.40
CA SER A 312 7.63 -9.91 5.67
C SER A 312 6.95 -9.06 6.74
N LYS A 313 7.29 -7.76 6.85
CA LYS A 313 6.63 -6.82 7.76
C LYS A 313 5.16 -6.62 7.39
N LEU A 314 4.85 -6.47 6.10
CA LEU A 314 3.48 -6.33 5.61
C LEU A 314 2.65 -7.59 5.89
N GLY A 315 3.19 -8.79 5.64
CA GLY A 315 2.54 -10.06 5.95
C GLY A 315 2.28 -10.23 7.45
N ALA A 316 3.23 -9.85 8.31
CA ALA A 316 3.02 -9.86 9.75
C ALA A 316 1.91 -8.89 10.20
N ASN A 317 1.83 -7.71 9.60
CA ASN A 317 0.76 -6.73 9.89
C ASN A 317 -0.59 -7.22 9.37
N GLN A 318 -0.65 -7.87 8.21
CA GLN A 318 -1.87 -8.49 7.70
C GLN A 318 -2.38 -9.55 8.67
N ASN A 319 -1.54 -10.48 9.11
CA ASN A 319 -1.92 -11.50 10.10
C ASN A 319 -2.44 -10.87 11.40
N ARG A 320 -1.80 -9.79 11.88
CA ARG A 320 -2.27 -9.05 13.06
C ARG A 320 -3.65 -8.44 12.85
N LEU A 321 -3.92 -7.85 11.67
CA LEU A 321 -5.23 -7.29 11.34
C LEU A 321 -6.30 -8.38 11.25
N GLU A 322 -6.01 -9.54 10.65
CA GLU A 322 -6.92 -10.68 10.58
C GLU A 322 -7.29 -11.22 11.97
N HIS A 323 -6.29 -11.39 12.85
CA HIS A 323 -6.55 -11.76 14.25
C HIS A 323 -7.37 -10.68 14.99
N THR A 324 -7.13 -9.43 14.69
CA THR A 324 -7.92 -8.32 15.24
C THR A 324 -9.37 -8.38 14.78
N ILE A 325 -9.63 -8.57 13.48
CA ILE A 325 -10.99 -8.72 12.94
C ILE A 325 -11.73 -9.87 13.61
N ASN A 326 -11.09 -11.02 13.78
CA ASN A 326 -11.69 -12.18 14.46
C ASN A 326 -12.04 -11.86 15.93
N ASN A 327 -11.16 -11.15 16.64
CA ASN A 327 -11.41 -10.72 18.03
C ASN A 327 -12.54 -9.68 18.10
N LEU A 328 -12.56 -8.70 17.18
CA LEU A 328 -13.64 -7.70 17.10
C LEU A 328 -14.99 -8.36 16.83
N GLY A 329 -15.03 -9.35 15.93
CA GLY A 329 -16.24 -10.13 15.64
C GLY A 329 -16.75 -10.87 16.86
N ALA A 330 -15.91 -11.64 17.54
CA ALA A 330 -16.28 -12.35 18.76
C ALA A 330 -16.73 -11.39 19.88
N THR A 331 -16.08 -10.24 20.01
CA THR A 331 -16.47 -9.23 21.00
C THR A 331 -17.82 -8.59 20.66
N ALA A 332 -18.07 -8.27 19.40
CA ALA A 332 -19.34 -7.73 18.93
C ALA A 332 -20.48 -8.73 19.14
N GLU A 333 -20.27 -10.01 18.86
CA GLU A 333 -21.24 -11.08 19.10
C GLU A 333 -21.58 -11.21 20.59
N ASN A 334 -20.57 -11.23 21.47
CA ASN A 334 -20.77 -11.29 22.91
C ASN A 334 -21.54 -10.07 23.45
N LEU A 335 -21.21 -8.86 22.94
CA LEU A 335 -21.93 -7.64 23.29
C LEU A 335 -23.37 -7.65 22.80
N THR A 336 -23.61 -8.15 21.58
CA THR A 336 -24.97 -8.31 21.03
C THR A 336 -25.79 -9.30 21.85
N ALA A 337 -25.20 -10.43 22.24
CA ALA A 337 -25.86 -11.39 23.12
C ALA A 337 -26.17 -10.82 24.53
N ALA A 338 -25.28 -9.96 25.06
CA ALA A 338 -25.52 -9.28 26.34
C ALA A 338 -26.57 -8.18 26.19
N GLU A 339 -26.58 -7.41 25.13
CA GLU A 339 -27.59 -6.38 24.83
C GLU A 339 -28.97 -7.01 24.65
N SER A 340 -29.06 -8.12 23.93
CA SER A 340 -30.28 -8.89 23.74
C SER A 340 -30.89 -9.33 25.11
N ARG A 341 -30.08 -9.87 26.02
CA ARG A 341 -30.55 -10.25 27.37
C ARG A 341 -31.10 -9.08 28.18
N ILE A 342 -30.61 -7.87 27.94
CA ILE A 342 -31.07 -6.66 28.63
C ILE A 342 -32.33 -6.11 27.98
N ARG A 343 -32.39 -6.04 26.67
CA ARG A 343 -33.36 -5.24 25.92
C ARG A 343 -34.46 -6.04 25.25
N ASP A 344 -34.19 -7.29 24.82
CA ASP A 344 -35.18 -8.06 24.10
C ASP A 344 -36.25 -8.64 25.02
N VAL A 345 -37.45 -8.81 24.49
CA VAL A 345 -38.59 -9.40 25.20
C VAL A 345 -38.67 -10.90 24.94
N ASP A 346 -39.00 -11.67 25.98
CA ASP A 346 -39.48 -13.04 25.81
C ASP A 346 -40.90 -13.00 25.26
N MET A 347 -41.04 -13.22 23.96
CA MET A 347 -42.32 -13.14 23.24
C MET A 347 -43.36 -14.09 23.82
N ALA A 348 -42.96 -15.31 24.24
CA ALA A 348 -43.89 -16.30 24.78
C ALA A 348 -44.50 -15.84 26.11
N LYS A 349 -43.66 -15.32 27.01
CA LYS A 349 -44.07 -14.79 28.30
C LYS A 349 -44.95 -13.54 28.14
N GLU A 350 -44.55 -12.60 27.31
CA GLU A 350 -45.29 -11.34 27.08
C GLU A 350 -46.65 -11.59 26.41
N MET A 351 -46.77 -12.59 25.49
CA MET A 351 -48.05 -13.03 24.93
C MET A 351 -48.99 -13.64 26.00
N MET A 352 -48.44 -14.42 26.95
CA MET A 352 -49.24 -14.93 28.08
C MET A 352 -49.74 -13.79 28.94
N ASP A 353 -48.91 -12.80 29.25
CA ASP A 353 -49.29 -11.63 30.06
C ASP A 353 -50.32 -10.75 29.31
N PHE A 354 -50.15 -10.56 27.99
CA PHE A 354 -51.13 -9.87 27.16
C PHE A 354 -52.49 -10.55 27.17
N THR A 355 -52.53 -11.89 26.93
CA THR A 355 -53.79 -12.69 26.96
C THR A 355 -54.45 -12.62 28.31
N LYS A 356 -53.70 -12.75 29.41
CA LYS A 356 -54.18 -12.58 30.77
C LYS A 356 -54.82 -11.22 31.01
N ASN A 357 -54.11 -10.13 30.64
CA ASN A 357 -54.62 -8.76 30.82
C ASN A 357 -55.84 -8.49 29.95
N ASN A 358 -55.96 -9.08 28.78
CA ASN A 358 -57.11 -8.98 27.88
C ASN A 358 -58.34 -9.70 28.52
N ILE A 359 -58.17 -10.93 29.07
CA ILE A 359 -59.22 -11.65 29.77
C ILE A 359 -59.67 -10.86 30.99
N LEU A 360 -58.73 -10.34 31.80
CA LEU A 360 -59.03 -9.51 32.97
C LEU A 360 -59.78 -8.22 32.59
N SER A 361 -59.45 -7.60 31.45
CA SER A 361 -60.18 -6.43 30.96
C SER A 361 -61.64 -6.76 30.58
N GLN A 362 -61.86 -7.89 29.88
CA GLN A 362 -63.20 -8.37 29.56
C GLN A 362 -64.00 -8.72 30.83
N ALA A 363 -63.38 -9.40 31.81
CA ALA A 363 -63.99 -9.70 33.06
C ALA A 363 -64.37 -8.43 33.88
N ALA A 364 -63.46 -7.42 33.89
CA ALA A 364 -63.71 -6.14 34.54
C ALA A 364 -64.84 -5.36 33.88
N GLN A 365 -64.99 -5.41 32.54
CA GLN A 365 -66.14 -4.82 31.82
C GLN A 365 -67.46 -5.48 32.22
N ALA A 366 -67.49 -6.83 32.31
CA ALA A 366 -68.69 -7.59 32.74
C ALA A 366 -69.03 -7.25 34.19
N MET A 367 -68.05 -7.22 35.06
CA MET A 367 -68.26 -6.86 36.53
C MET A 367 -68.71 -5.39 36.67
N LEU A 368 -68.20 -4.46 35.82
CA LEU A 368 -68.68 -3.08 35.82
C LEU A 368 -70.15 -2.97 35.40
N ALA A 369 -70.54 -3.72 34.33
CA ALA A 369 -71.97 -3.78 33.94
C ALA A 369 -72.84 -4.32 35.04
N GLN A 370 -72.44 -5.42 35.76
CA GLN A 370 -73.13 -5.97 36.89
C GLN A 370 -73.22 -5.01 38.07
N ALA A 371 -72.09 -4.32 38.40
CA ALA A 371 -72.07 -3.33 39.49
C ALA A 371 -72.97 -2.11 39.22
N ASN A 372 -73.14 -1.73 37.94
CA ASN A 372 -74.07 -0.64 37.59
C ASN A 372 -75.55 -1.06 37.64
N GLN A 373 -75.88 -2.36 37.55
CA GLN A 373 -77.27 -2.87 37.69
C GLN A 373 -77.66 -3.01 39.13
N GLN A 374 -76.76 -3.21 40.10
CA GLN A 374 -77.12 -3.38 41.55
C GLN A 374 -77.93 -2.20 42.11
N PRO A 375 -77.64 -0.93 41.91
CA PRO A 375 -78.44 0.15 42.45
C PRO A 375 -79.84 0.22 41.81
N GLN A 376 -80.00 -0.20 40.57
CA GLN A 376 -81.30 -0.21 39.88
C GLN A 376 -82.22 -1.29 40.39
N GLY A 377 -81.66 -2.52 40.68
CA GLY A 377 -82.41 -3.60 41.29
C GLY A 377 -82.94 -3.24 42.71
N VAL A 378 -82.14 -2.50 43.47
CA VAL A 378 -82.58 -2.03 44.84
C VAL A 378 -83.65 -0.95 44.71
N LEU A 379 -83.59 -0.07 43.72
CA LEU A 379 -84.62 0.94 43.42
C LEU A 379 -85.99 0.26 43.04
N GLN A 380 -85.93 -0.85 42.33
CA GLN A 380 -87.13 -1.67 41.99
C GLN A 380 -87.75 -2.39 43.17
N LEU A 381 -86.93 -2.71 44.19
CA LEU A 381 -87.43 -3.33 45.41
C LEU A 381 -88.02 -2.32 46.45
N LEU A 382 -87.73 -1.05 46.25
CA LEU A 382 -88.21 0.08 47.08
C LEU A 382 -89.43 0.81 46.48
N ARG A 383 -89.87 0.33 45.34
CA ARG A 383 -91.14 0.74 44.71
C ARG A 383 -92.20 -0.30 44.97
#